data_46e2083189d770311cad9bec786e067d
#
_entry.id   46e2083189d770311cad9bec786e067d
#
_cell.length_a   1.000
_cell.length_b   1.000
_cell.length_c   1.000
_cell.angle_alpha   90.00
_cell.angle_beta   90.00
_cell.angle_gamma   90.00
#
_symmetry.space_group_name_H-M   'P 1'
#
loop_
_entity.id
_entity.type
_entity.pdbx_description
1 polymer ?
#
loop_
_entity_poly.entity_id
_entity_poly.type
_entity_poly.pdbx_seq_one_letter_code
_entity_poly.pdbx_strand_id
1 'polypeptide(L)'
;IKNAHVLEILGDTKVTGIKLDKKVDNSYELKIDGLFIDVGHIVLSEIAKKLGVEITEKGEIITDKKMKTNIRGFFAAGDVTNSPLKKAISAASDGCIAAHSAYEYITKEHDED
;
A
#
# COMPACT_ATOMS: atom_id res chain seq x y z
N ILE A 1 2.91 18.63 -16.33
CA ILE A 1 1.79 19.61 -16.19
C ILE A 1 1.39 19.61 -14.72
N LYS A 2 1.67 20.70 -14.02
CA LYS A 2 1.32 20.83 -12.59
C LYS A 2 -0.13 21.29 -12.42
N ASN A 3 -0.80 20.82 -11.35
CA ASN A 3 -2.15 21.24 -10.97
C ASN A 3 -3.18 21.09 -12.10
N ALA A 4 -3.13 19.97 -12.80
CA ALA A 4 -4.12 19.55 -13.80
C ALA A 4 -4.72 18.21 -13.37
N HIS A 5 -6.03 18.06 -13.56
CA HIS A 5 -6.73 16.82 -13.31
C HIS A 5 -7.14 16.17 -14.62
N VAL A 6 -6.97 14.87 -14.71
CA VAL A 6 -7.47 14.08 -15.83
C VAL A 6 -8.96 13.89 -15.63
N LEU A 7 -9.76 14.36 -16.58
CA LEU A 7 -11.22 14.24 -16.57
C LEU A 7 -11.69 12.99 -17.33
N GLU A 8 -10.95 12.60 -18.38
CA GLU A 8 -11.35 11.50 -19.26
C GLU A 8 -10.11 10.88 -19.90
N ILE A 9 -10.13 9.58 -20.09
CA ILE A 9 -9.13 8.83 -20.85
C ILE A 9 -9.71 8.56 -22.23
N LEU A 10 -8.99 8.97 -23.27
CA LEU A 10 -9.43 8.89 -24.66
C LEU A 10 -8.81 7.67 -25.35
N GLY A 11 -9.62 7.01 -26.16
CA GLY A 11 -9.24 5.83 -26.95
C GLY A 11 -10.33 4.76 -26.88
N ASP A 12 -10.22 3.77 -27.75
CA ASP A 12 -11.14 2.63 -27.80
C ASP A 12 -10.39 1.35 -27.40
N THR A 13 -9.63 0.75 -28.28
CA THR A 13 -8.83 -0.46 -28.00
C THR A 13 -7.47 -0.15 -27.36
N LYS A 14 -7.02 1.07 -27.47
CA LYS A 14 -5.78 1.59 -26.84
C LYS A 14 -5.96 3.05 -26.44
N VAL A 15 -5.18 3.48 -25.44
CA VAL A 15 -5.12 4.89 -25.05
C VAL A 15 -4.54 5.72 -26.18
N THR A 16 -5.20 6.80 -26.55
CA THR A 16 -4.74 7.75 -27.58
C THR A 16 -4.57 9.17 -27.05
N GLY A 17 -5.12 9.45 -25.87
CA GLY A 17 -5.06 10.76 -25.24
C GLY A 17 -5.73 10.80 -23.89
N ILE A 18 -5.66 11.98 -23.28
CA ILE A 18 -6.40 12.35 -22.06
C ILE A 18 -7.02 13.71 -22.22
N LYS A 19 -8.14 13.93 -21.56
CA LYS A 19 -8.76 15.25 -21.43
C LYS A 19 -8.49 15.80 -20.03
N LEU A 20 -8.08 17.04 -19.99
CA LEU A 20 -7.69 17.77 -18.76
C LEU A 20 -8.73 18.82 -18.38
N ASP A 21 -8.73 19.21 -17.10
CA ASP A 21 -9.56 20.31 -16.57
C ASP A 21 -9.04 21.69 -17.00
N LYS A 22 -7.83 21.78 -17.55
CA LYS A 22 -7.23 23.03 -18.06
C LYS A 22 -6.53 22.83 -19.39
N LYS A 23 -6.36 23.94 -20.13
CA LYS A 23 -5.67 23.91 -21.42
C LYS A 23 -4.15 23.73 -21.26
N VAL A 24 -3.60 22.92 -22.14
CA VAL A 24 -2.17 22.75 -22.41
C VAL A 24 -1.99 22.96 -23.90
N ASP A 25 -1.11 23.88 -24.28
CA ASP A 25 -0.89 24.27 -25.70
C ASP A 25 -2.20 24.59 -26.45
N ASN A 26 -3.08 25.40 -25.78
CA ASN A 26 -4.39 25.80 -26.27
C ASN A 26 -5.44 24.66 -26.44
N SER A 27 -5.15 23.44 -26.00
CA SER A 27 -6.06 22.30 -26.03
C SER A 27 -6.37 21.78 -24.64
N TYR A 28 -7.59 21.28 -24.40
CA TYR A 28 -7.94 20.47 -23.24
C TYR A 28 -7.53 19.02 -23.40
N GLU A 29 -7.19 18.57 -24.62
CA GLU A 29 -6.80 17.23 -24.92
C GLU A 29 -5.29 17.13 -25.14
N LEU A 30 -4.67 16.13 -24.53
CA LEU A 30 -3.26 15.80 -24.68
C LEU A 30 -3.15 14.41 -25.28
N LYS A 31 -2.46 14.28 -26.43
CA LYS A 31 -2.16 12.98 -27.04
C LYS A 31 -1.09 12.25 -26.24
N ILE A 32 -1.35 11.00 -25.92
CA ILE A 32 -0.43 10.11 -25.22
C ILE A 32 -0.58 8.68 -25.76
N ASP A 33 0.46 7.88 -25.63
CA ASP A 33 0.49 6.48 -26.07
C ASP A 33 0.19 5.49 -24.93
N GLY A 34 0.25 5.96 -23.68
CA GLY A 34 -0.04 5.19 -22.48
C GLY A 34 -0.20 6.08 -21.26
N LEU A 35 -0.89 5.58 -20.25
CA LEU A 35 -1.15 6.29 -18.98
C LEU A 35 -0.84 5.38 -17.81
N PHE A 36 0.07 5.83 -16.92
CA PHE A 36 0.29 5.24 -15.61
C PHE A 36 -0.51 6.02 -14.56
N ILE A 37 -1.34 5.31 -13.80
CA ILE A 37 -2.16 5.89 -12.74
C ILE A 37 -1.51 5.56 -11.40
N ASP A 38 -0.99 6.58 -10.70
CA ASP A 38 -0.42 6.47 -9.36
C ASP A 38 -1.00 7.59 -8.49
N VAL A 39 -2.25 7.41 -8.07
CA VAL A 39 -3.03 8.38 -7.30
C VAL A 39 -3.17 8.00 -5.83
N GLY A 40 -2.26 7.19 -5.33
CA GLY A 40 -2.26 6.66 -3.97
C GLY A 40 -2.62 5.18 -3.92
N HIS A 41 -2.80 4.66 -2.71
CA HIS A 41 -3.13 3.26 -2.47
C HIS A 41 -4.27 3.13 -1.46
N ILE A 42 -5.02 2.04 -1.59
CA ILE A 42 -6.04 1.62 -0.62
C ILE A 42 -5.43 0.51 0.21
N VAL A 43 -5.42 0.69 1.53
CA VAL A 43 -4.91 -0.32 2.46
C VAL A 43 -5.96 -1.41 2.64
N LEU A 44 -5.63 -2.65 2.25
CA LEU A 44 -6.52 -3.79 2.37
C LEU A 44 -6.31 -4.52 3.70
N SER A 45 -6.74 -3.91 4.81
CA SER A 45 -6.59 -4.43 6.19
C SER A 45 -7.87 -5.00 6.79
N GLU A 46 -8.92 -5.20 5.99
CA GLU A 46 -10.24 -5.63 6.45
C GLU A 46 -10.22 -6.94 7.26
N ILE A 47 -9.39 -7.91 6.87
CA ILE A 47 -9.26 -9.18 7.60
C ILE A 47 -8.67 -8.92 8.99
N ALA A 48 -7.60 -8.14 9.07
CA ALA A 48 -6.95 -7.78 10.33
C ALA A 48 -7.91 -7.03 11.24
N LYS A 49 -8.66 -6.07 10.71
CA LYS A 49 -9.66 -5.31 11.45
C LYS A 49 -10.76 -6.20 12.05
N LYS A 50 -11.26 -7.18 11.28
CA LYS A 50 -12.26 -8.14 11.76
C LYS A 50 -11.76 -9.02 12.90
N LEU A 51 -10.46 -9.26 12.96
CA LEU A 51 -9.80 -10.02 14.04
C LEU A 51 -9.45 -9.15 15.27
N GLY A 52 -9.77 -7.87 15.26
CA GLY A 52 -9.46 -6.95 16.35
C GLY A 52 -8.03 -6.41 16.36
N VAL A 53 -7.33 -6.51 15.22
CA VAL A 53 -6.00 -5.90 15.07
C VAL A 53 -6.15 -4.38 15.01
N GLU A 54 -5.31 -3.67 15.76
CA GLU A 54 -5.29 -2.21 15.77
C GLU A 54 -4.82 -1.65 14.42
N ILE A 55 -5.55 -0.65 13.94
CA ILE A 55 -5.24 0.05 12.69
C ILE A 55 -5.21 1.56 12.92
N THR A 56 -4.46 2.27 12.07
CA THR A 56 -4.44 3.74 12.05
C THR A 56 -5.73 4.29 11.44
N GLU A 57 -5.95 5.61 11.55
CA GLU A 57 -7.05 6.30 10.85
C GLU A 57 -7.02 6.11 9.33
N LYS A 58 -5.84 5.84 8.75
CA LYS A 58 -5.64 5.56 7.33
C LYS A 58 -5.90 4.10 6.96
N GLY A 59 -6.28 3.25 7.92
CA GLY A 59 -6.50 1.83 7.72
C GLY A 59 -5.23 0.97 7.74
N GLU A 60 -4.06 1.51 8.11
CA GLU A 60 -2.81 0.78 8.18
C GLU A 60 -2.73 -0.04 9.46
N ILE A 61 -2.22 -1.27 9.39
CA ILE A 61 -2.01 -2.13 10.56
C ILE A 61 -0.88 -1.55 11.42
N ILE A 62 -1.15 -1.37 12.71
CA ILE A 62 -0.15 -0.89 13.66
C ILE A 62 0.76 -2.05 14.05
N THR A 63 2.07 -1.88 13.84
CA THR A 63 3.09 -2.86 14.23
C THR A 63 4.21 -2.21 15.03
N ASP A 64 4.87 -3.02 15.85
CA ASP A 64 6.13 -2.66 16.52
C ASP A 64 7.35 -2.89 15.61
N LYS A 65 8.56 -2.65 16.11
CA LYS A 65 9.82 -2.88 15.37
C LYS A 65 10.09 -4.35 15.03
N LYS A 66 9.38 -5.28 15.65
CA LYS A 66 9.43 -6.72 15.38
C LYS A 66 8.26 -7.19 14.50
N MET A 67 7.55 -6.25 13.88
CA MET A 67 6.38 -6.53 13.03
C MET A 67 5.24 -7.26 13.77
N LYS A 68 5.19 -7.14 15.11
CA LYS A 68 4.12 -7.68 15.93
C LYS A 68 2.95 -6.70 15.98
N THR A 69 1.75 -7.23 15.99
CA THR A 69 0.52 -6.46 16.25
C THR A 69 0.11 -6.56 17.72
N ASN A 70 -1.00 -5.91 18.08
CA ASN A 70 -1.64 -6.09 19.40
C ASN A 70 -2.20 -7.50 19.61
N ILE A 71 -2.37 -8.31 18.58
CA ILE A 71 -2.86 -9.68 18.68
C ILE A 71 -1.67 -10.65 18.71
N ARG A 72 -1.56 -11.43 19.78
CA ARG A 72 -0.50 -12.42 19.94
C ARG A 72 -0.52 -13.44 18.80
N GLY A 73 0.64 -13.70 18.18
CA GLY A 73 0.79 -14.60 17.04
C GLY A 73 0.35 -14.03 15.70
N PHE A 74 -0.08 -12.75 15.66
CA PHE A 74 -0.43 -12.05 14.42
C PHE A 74 0.64 -11.02 14.09
N PHE A 75 1.25 -11.17 12.93
CA PHE A 75 2.31 -10.31 12.41
C PHE A 75 1.84 -9.67 11.11
N ALA A 76 2.32 -8.47 10.82
CA ALA A 76 2.05 -7.78 9.57
C ALA A 76 3.32 -7.09 9.05
N ALA A 77 3.48 -7.04 7.73
CA ALA A 77 4.68 -6.51 7.08
C ALA A 77 4.34 -5.78 5.78
N GLY A 78 5.19 -4.83 5.38
CA GLY A 78 5.08 -4.11 4.12
C GLY A 78 4.05 -2.99 4.13
N ASP A 79 3.55 -2.65 2.94
CA ASP A 79 2.75 -1.46 2.69
C ASP A 79 1.41 -1.42 3.44
N VAL A 80 0.91 -2.56 3.91
CA VAL A 80 -0.30 -2.66 4.72
C VAL A 80 -0.10 -2.14 6.15
N THR A 81 1.15 -2.00 6.62
CA THR A 81 1.50 -1.56 7.97
C THR A 81 1.67 -0.05 8.06
N ASN A 82 1.83 0.46 9.29
CA ASN A 82 2.15 1.86 9.57
C ASN A 82 3.63 2.23 9.28
N SER A 83 4.33 1.43 8.47
CA SER A 83 5.70 1.70 8.03
C SER A 83 5.76 3.05 7.30
N PRO A 84 6.72 3.92 7.62
CA PRO A 84 6.82 5.27 7.04
C PRO A 84 7.23 5.27 5.57
N LEU A 85 7.77 4.17 5.06
CA LEU A 85 8.28 4.04 3.70
C LEU A 85 7.63 2.85 2.99
N LYS A 86 6.78 3.15 2.00
CA LYS A 86 6.08 2.17 1.16
C LYS A 86 6.90 1.88 -0.09
N LYS A 87 7.85 0.96 -0.01
CA LYS A 87 8.73 0.56 -1.12
C LYS A 87 9.00 -0.94 -1.07
N ALA A 88 9.22 -1.56 -2.22
CA ALA A 88 9.48 -2.99 -2.31
C ALA A 88 10.63 -3.46 -1.39
N ILE A 89 11.70 -2.67 -1.29
CA ILE A 89 12.84 -3.02 -0.44
C ILE A 89 12.50 -2.94 1.06
N SER A 90 11.72 -1.93 1.51
CA SER A 90 11.26 -1.85 2.89
C SER A 90 10.27 -2.97 3.21
N ALA A 91 9.34 -3.27 2.31
CA ALA A 91 8.40 -4.37 2.47
C ALA A 91 9.10 -5.73 2.58
N ALA A 92 10.16 -5.97 1.81
CA ALA A 92 10.97 -7.18 1.90
C ALA A 92 11.70 -7.27 3.25
N SER A 93 12.26 -6.16 3.74
CA SER A 93 12.88 -6.07 5.07
C SER A 93 11.88 -6.36 6.19
N ASP A 94 10.71 -5.71 6.14
CA ASP A 94 9.63 -5.92 7.10
C ASP A 94 9.18 -7.40 7.12
N GLY A 95 9.07 -8.02 5.93
CA GLY A 95 8.74 -9.44 5.79
C GLY A 95 9.76 -10.37 6.44
N CYS A 96 11.06 -10.07 6.28
CA CYS A 96 12.14 -10.81 6.92
C CYS A 96 12.04 -10.71 8.46
N ILE A 97 11.81 -9.51 8.98
CA ILE A 97 11.65 -9.27 10.43
C ILE A 97 10.41 -9.99 10.96
N ALA A 98 9.29 -9.92 10.24
CA ALA A 98 8.04 -10.59 10.64
C ALA A 98 8.22 -12.12 10.68
N ALA A 99 8.88 -12.70 9.67
CA ALA A 99 9.15 -14.14 9.61
C ALA A 99 10.05 -14.59 10.76
N HIS A 100 11.10 -13.84 11.07
CA HIS A 100 11.98 -14.12 12.21
C HIS A 100 11.21 -14.02 13.54
N SER A 101 10.39 -12.99 13.71
CA SER A 101 9.57 -12.82 14.91
C SER A 101 8.52 -13.91 15.08
N ALA A 102 7.95 -14.41 13.99
CA ALA A 102 7.03 -15.54 14.00
C ALA A 102 7.76 -16.85 14.38
N TYR A 103 8.97 -17.06 13.87
CA TYR A 103 9.81 -18.20 14.24
C TYR A 103 10.15 -18.16 15.74
N GLU A 104 10.61 -17.00 16.27
CA GLU A 104 10.87 -16.84 17.70
C GLU A 104 9.62 -17.12 18.56
N TYR A 105 8.46 -16.70 18.08
CA TYR A 105 7.19 -16.91 18.78
C TYR A 105 6.86 -18.41 18.90
N ILE A 106 6.96 -19.15 17.80
CA ILE A 106 6.65 -20.60 17.77
C ILE A 106 7.66 -21.40 18.61
N THR A 107 8.96 -21.08 18.52
CA THR A 107 10.00 -21.83 19.21
C THR A 107 9.98 -21.62 20.72
N LYS A 108 9.69 -20.40 21.18
CA LYS A 108 9.61 -20.13 22.61
C LYS A 108 8.38 -20.71 23.30
N GLU A 109 7.27 -20.91 22.59
CA GLU A 109 6.10 -21.60 23.13
C GLU A 109 6.31 -23.11 23.32
N HIS A 110 7.25 -23.72 22.57
CA HIS A 110 7.60 -25.13 22.76
C HIS A 110 8.62 -25.38 23.86
N ASP A 111 9.31 -24.33 24.34
CA ASP A 111 10.31 -24.46 25.44
C ASP A 111 9.67 -24.24 26.82
N GLU A 112 8.40 -23.86 26.90
CA GLU A 112 7.65 -23.64 28.15
C GLU A 112 6.67 -24.79 28.51
N ASP A 113 6.60 -25.85 27.69
CA ASP A 113 5.85 -27.10 27.93
C ASP A 113 6.81 -28.24 28.29
#